data_f7b83bc4abae3e1f98b2d07d431752dd
#
_entry.id   f7b83bc4abae3e1f98b2d07d431752dd
#
_cell.length_a   1.000
_cell.length_b   1.000
_cell.length_c   1.000
_cell.angle_alpha   90.00
_cell.angle_beta   90.00
_cell.angle_gamma   90.00
#
_symmetry.space_group_name_H-M   'P 1'
#
loop_
_entity.id
_entity.type
_entity.pdbx_description
1 polymer ?
#
loop_
_entity_poly.entity_id
_entity_poly.type
_entity_poly.pdbx_seq_one_letter_code
_entity_poly.pdbx_strand_id
1 'polypeptide(L)'
;MESNKHKIGFFFKWCFDRIVALVGLVVLCLPLLVIAVLIKIDSKGPVFFMQKRIGKDGRPFKICKFRTMLHQSEGATVTTADDPRITRMGHWLRHSKVDCLTELVNVLIGQMSFVGPRPDVPGYADQLTGDDRRLLQLRPGITGPASIKYRNEEELLSRQPNPKAYNDEVIWPDKVRINLDYLDHWSFLGDIKLIFKTIFH
;
A
#
# COMPACT_ATOMS: atom_id res chain seq x y z
N MET A 1 10.74 -12.20 -27.90
CA MET A 1 10.50 -13.35 -27.01
C MET A 1 10.38 -12.99 -25.53
N GLU A 2 11.14 -12.03 -24.99
CA GLU A 2 11.05 -11.59 -23.58
C GLU A 2 9.70 -10.97 -23.20
N SER A 3 9.11 -10.15 -24.05
CA SER A 3 7.80 -9.53 -23.81
C SER A 3 6.66 -10.54 -23.53
N ASN A 4 6.71 -11.74 -24.14
CA ASN A 4 5.69 -12.77 -23.91
C ASN A 4 5.90 -13.53 -22.60
N LYS A 5 7.15 -13.75 -22.18
CA LYS A 5 7.44 -14.41 -20.89
C LYS A 5 6.98 -13.55 -19.72
N HIS A 6 7.20 -12.25 -19.78
CA HIS A 6 6.69 -11.32 -18.75
C HIS A 6 5.16 -11.30 -18.67
N LYS A 7 4.46 -11.32 -19.79
CA LYS A 7 2.99 -11.35 -19.81
C LYS A 7 2.43 -12.62 -19.17
N ILE A 8 3.00 -13.76 -19.47
CA ILE A 8 2.62 -15.06 -18.88
C ILE A 8 2.91 -15.05 -17.38
N GLY A 9 4.09 -14.58 -16.96
CA GLY A 9 4.46 -14.47 -15.55
C GLY A 9 3.50 -13.57 -14.76
N PHE A 10 3.14 -12.41 -15.29
CA PHE A 10 2.15 -11.51 -14.67
C PHE A 10 0.74 -12.11 -14.61
N PHE A 11 0.36 -12.97 -15.56
CA PHE A 11 -0.91 -13.69 -15.49
C PHE A 11 -0.90 -14.70 -14.32
N PHE A 12 0.17 -15.49 -14.17
CA PHE A 12 0.30 -16.41 -13.02
C PHE A 12 0.32 -15.66 -11.68
N LYS A 13 1.07 -14.54 -11.60
CA LYS A 13 1.06 -13.66 -10.44
C LYS A 13 -0.37 -13.20 -10.11
N TRP A 14 -1.12 -12.77 -11.10
CA TRP A 14 -2.48 -12.28 -10.93
C TRP A 14 -3.44 -13.36 -10.41
N CYS A 15 -3.33 -14.62 -10.90
CA CYS A 15 -4.09 -15.73 -10.39
C CYS A 15 -3.69 -16.06 -8.94
N PHE A 16 -2.39 -16.15 -8.67
CA PHE A 16 -1.84 -16.39 -7.33
C PHE A 16 -2.34 -15.33 -6.33
N ASP A 17 -2.21 -14.07 -6.66
CA ASP A 17 -2.64 -12.96 -5.79
C ASP A 17 -4.11 -13.12 -5.38
N ARG A 18 -5.01 -13.45 -6.30
CA ARG A 18 -6.43 -13.60 -6.01
C ARG A 18 -6.75 -14.82 -5.18
N ILE A 19 -6.14 -15.95 -5.49
CA ILE A 19 -6.34 -17.19 -4.72
C ILE A 19 -5.87 -16.97 -3.27
N VAL A 20 -4.66 -16.43 -3.09
CA VAL A 20 -4.11 -16.18 -1.76
C VAL A 20 -4.91 -15.10 -1.02
N ALA A 21 -5.37 -14.05 -1.70
CA ALA A 21 -6.23 -13.04 -1.09
C ALA A 21 -7.58 -13.62 -0.63
N LEU A 22 -8.19 -14.49 -1.44
CA LEU A 22 -9.44 -15.17 -1.05
C LEU A 22 -9.23 -16.05 0.19
N VAL A 23 -8.20 -16.91 0.16
CA VAL A 23 -7.86 -17.78 1.30
C VAL A 23 -7.54 -16.91 2.53
N GLY A 24 -6.77 -15.86 2.38
CA GLY A 24 -6.44 -14.91 3.45
C GLY A 24 -7.68 -14.26 4.07
N LEU A 25 -8.63 -13.81 3.26
CA LEU A 25 -9.89 -13.22 3.74
C LEU A 25 -10.74 -14.24 4.49
N VAL A 26 -10.82 -15.49 4.03
CA VAL A 26 -11.56 -16.55 4.71
C VAL A 26 -10.91 -16.87 6.06
N VAL A 27 -9.60 -17.08 6.10
CA VAL A 27 -8.85 -17.40 7.35
C VAL A 27 -8.89 -16.24 8.35
N LEU A 28 -8.78 -15.01 7.85
CA LEU A 28 -8.75 -13.80 8.69
C LEU A 28 -10.15 -13.23 8.98
N CYS A 29 -11.22 -13.85 8.48
CA CYS A 29 -12.59 -13.33 8.63
C CYS A 29 -12.94 -13.01 10.09
N LEU A 30 -12.71 -13.94 11.01
CA LEU A 30 -13.01 -13.76 12.43
C LEU A 30 -12.10 -12.70 13.09
N PRO A 31 -10.77 -12.72 12.96
CA PRO A 31 -9.91 -11.63 13.42
C PRO A 31 -10.31 -10.25 12.88
N LEU A 32 -10.61 -10.14 11.59
CA LEU A 32 -11.01 -8.87 10.97
C LEU A 32 -12.34 -8.36 11.54
N LEU A 33 -13.29 -9.26 11.83
CA LEU A 33 -14.55 -8.90 12.48
C LEU A 33 -14.33 -8.38 13.90
N VAL A 34 -13.47 -9.03 14.69
CA VAL A 34 -13.12 -8.58 16.05
C VAL A 34 -12.52 -7.16 15.99
N ILE A 35 -11.56 -6.93 15.08
CA ILE A 35 -10.96 -5.60 14.88
C ILE A 35 -12.03 -4.58 14.50
N ALA A 36 -12.96 -4.92 13.62
CA ALA A 36 -14.05 -4.04 13.21
C ALA A 36 -14.92 -3.61 14.40
N VAL A 37 -15.23 -4.53 15.31
CA VAL A 37 -15.98 -4.24 16.56
C VAL A 37 -15.15 -3.31 17.46
N LEU A 38 -13.86 -3.60 17.67
CA LEU A 38 -12.97 -2.77 18.50
C LEU A 38 -12.86 -1.34 17.97
N ILE A 39 -12.76 -1.14 16.64
CA ILE A 39 -12.77 0.20 16.03
C ILE A 39 -14.08 0.95 16.31
N LYS A 40 -15.20 0.24 16.30
CA LYS A 40 -16.53 0.84 16.62
C LYS A 40 -16.67 1.24 18.08
N ILE A 41 -16.07 0.49 18.99
CA ILE A 41 -16.06 0.80 20.43
C ILE A 41 -15.11 1.97 20.69
N ASP A 42 -13.94 2.02 20.04
CA ASP A 42 -12.90 3.02 20.26
C ASP A 42 -13.32 4.43 19.82
N SER A 43 -14.04 4.55 18.69
CA SER A 43 -14.45 5.86 18.16
C SER A 43 -15.69 5.80 17.27
N LYS A 44 -16.47 6.90 17.26
CA LYS A 44 -17.66 7.03 16.40
C LYS A 44 -17.28 7.13 14.92
N GLY A 45 -18.10 6.52 14.03
CA GLY A 45 -17.93 6.60 12.57
C GLY A 45 -17.84 5.22 11.89
N PRO A 46 -17.50 5.16 10.58
CA PRO A 46 -17.40 3.91 9.83
C PRO A 46 -16.21 3.07 10.29
N VAL A 47 -16.26 1.74 10.08
CA VAL A 47 -15.14 0.83 10.37
C VAL A 47 -14.02 0.99 9.34
N PHE A 48 -14.39 1.17 8.09
CA PHE A 48 -13.46 1.26 6.98
C PHE A 48 -13.22 2.71 6.57
N PHE A 49 -12.00 2.99 6.22
CA PHE A 49 -11.55 4.20 5.57
C PHE A 49 -11.30 3.91 4.10
N MET A 50 -11.94 4.70 3.24
CA MET A 50 -11.82 4.56 1.78
C MET A 50 -11.17 5.81 1.22
N GLN A 51 -10.01 5.65 0.54
CA GLN A 51 -9.29 6.77 -0.05
C GLN A 51 -9.00 6.51 -1.53
N LYS A 52 -9.16 7.56 -2.36
CA LYS A 52 -8.80 7.51 -3.77
C LYS A 52 -7.27 7.39 -3.91
N ARG A 53 -6.84 6.42 -4.69
CA ARG A 53 -5.44 6.15 -5.01
C ARG A 53 -5.27 5.91 -6.50
N ILE A 54 -4.03 6.06 -6.99
CA ILE A 54 -3.68 5.77 -8.38
C ILE A 54 -3.29 4.30 -8.49
N GLY A 55 -3.91 3.63 -9.45
CA GLY A 55 -3.67 2.22 -9.75
C GLY A 55 -2.96 2.01 -11.09
N LYS A 56 -3.04 0.77 -11.56
CA LYS A 56 -2.50 0.37 -12.86
C LYS A 56 -3.05 1.24 -13.99
N ASP A 57 -2.20 1.56 -14.97
CA ASP A 57 -2.50 2.41 -16.13
C ASP A 57 -2.97 3.82 -15.76
N GLY A 58 -2.65 4.29 -14.51
CA GLY A 58 -3.08 5.58 -14.00
C GLY A 58 -4.55 5.65 -13.60
N ARG A 59 -5.26 4.53 -13.57
CA ARG A 59 -6.69 4.48 -13.24
C ARG A 59 -6.91 4.62 -11.75
N PRO A 60 -7.73 5.57 -11.29
CA PRO A 60 -7.99 5.73 -9.88
C PRO A 60 -8.86 4.58 -9.33
N PHE A 61 -8.57 4.16 -8.10
CA PHE A 61 -9.38 3.20 -7.34
C PHE A 61 -9.53 3.65 -5.90
N LYS A 62 -10.39 2.99 -5.12
CA LYS A 62 -10.54 3.24 -3.69
C LYS A 62 -9.84 2.14 -2.91
N ILE A 63 -8.77 2.50 -2.18
CA ILE A 63 -8.13 1.58 -1.25
C ILE A 63 -9.02 1.42 -0.02
N CYS A 64 -9.16 0.19 0.46
CA CYS A 64 -9.93 -0.14 1.66
C CYS A 64 -8.98 -0.40 2.83
N LYS A 65 -9.04 0.41 3.88
CA LYS A 65 -8.28 0.23 5.11
C LYS A 65 -9.19 0.25 6.33
N PHE A 66 -8.73 -0.32 7.43
CA PHE A 66 -9.34 -0.01 8.71
C PHE A 66 -9.12 1.46 9.06
N ARG A 67 -10.16 2.08 9.64
CA ARG A 67 -10.06 3.44 10.12
C ARG A 67 -9.14 3.50 11.34
N THR A 68 -8.10 4.33 11.23
CA THR A 68 -7.10 4.56 12.29
C THR A 68 -7.14 5.98 12.84
N MET A 69 -7.98 6.86 12.26
CA MET A 69 -8.09 8.27 12.62
C MET A 69 -9.54 8.64 12.91
N LEU A 70 -9.74 9.74 13.65
CA LEU A 70 -11.05 10.29 13.91
C LEU A 70 -11.79 10.62 12.62
N HIS A 71 -13.08 10.31 12.56
CA HIS A 71 -13.90 10.56 11.38
C HIS A 71 -14.11 12.06 11.20
N GLN A 72 -13.99 12.55 9.95
CA GLN A 72 -14.16 13.97 9.58
C GLN A 72 -13.15 14.92 10.24
N SER A 73 -11.99 14.43 10.68
CA SER A 73 -10.92 15.31 11.15
C SER A 73 -10.24 16.01 9.96
N GLU A 74 -10.22 17.33 9.97
CA GLU A 74 -9.44 18.14 9.04
C GLU A 74 -7.96 18.13 9.41
N GLY A 75 -7.08 18.29 8.44
CA GLY A 75 -5.64 18.38 8.71
C GLY A 75 -4.75 18.07 7.49
N ALA A 76 -3.45 18.04 7.73
CA ALA A 76 -2.45 17.85 6.70
C ALA A 76 -2.60 16.51 5.96
N THR A 77 -2.29 16.52 4.68
CA THR A 77 -2.33 15.32 3.81
C THR A 77 -1.24 14.31 4.20
N VAL A 78 -0.13 14.78 4.76
CA VAL A 78 0.96 13.95 5.28
C VAL A 78 0.73 13.74 6.77
N THR A 79 0.65 12.48 7.19
CA THR A 79 0.46 12.08 8.58
C THR A 79 1.82 11.79 9.22
N THR A 80 2.05 12.33 10.41
CA THR A 80 3.20 12.00 11.27
C THR A 80 2.81 10.99 12.34
N ALA A 81 3.80 10.38 13.01
CA ALA A 81 3.57 9.36 14.03
C ALA A 81 2.73 9.88 15.22
N ASP A 82 2.91 11.16 15.58
CA ASP A 82 2.27 11.81 16.72
C ASP A 82 1.03 12.63 16.32
N ASP A 83 0.39 12.30 15.22
CA ASP A 83 -0.79 13.03 14.74
C ASP A 83 -1.97 12.86 15.71
N PRO A 84 -2.50 13.93 16.32
CA PRO A 84 -3.53 13.87 17.36
C PRO A 84 -4.87 13.29 16.84
N ARG A 85 -5.02 13.17 15.54
CA ARG A 85 -6.20 12.56 14.91
C ARG A 85 -6.20 11.04 14.99
N ILE A 86 -5.05 10.42 15.29
CA ILE A 86 -4.94 8.95 15.37
C ILE A 86 -5.67 8.48 16.63
N THR A 87 -6.59 7.53 16.48
CA THR A 87 -7.32 6.95 17.62
C THR A 87 -6.43 6.00 18.41
N ARG A 88 -6.84 5.65 19.64
CA ARG A 88 -6.10 4.70 20.48
C ARG A 88 -5.92 3.35 19.78
N MET A 89 -6.99 2.80 19.23
CA MET A 89 -6.94 1.58 18.43
C MET A 89 -6.15 1.79 17.14
N GLY A 90 -6.22 3.00 16.55
CA GLY A 90 -5.49 3.40 15.37
C GLY A 90 -3.99 3.33 15.51
N HIS A 91 -3.42 3.73 16.66
CA HIS A 91 -1.99 3.59 16.94
C HIS A 91 -1.55 2.13 16.89
N TRP A 92 -2.30 1.23 17.52
CA TRP A 92 -2.00 -0.21 17.50
C TRP A 92 -2.07 -0.79 16.09
N LEU A 93 -3.13 -0.46 15.33
CA LEU A 93 -3.33 -0.94 13.95
C LEU A 93 -2.19 -0.47 13.02
N ARG A 94 -1.76 0.79 13.13
CA ARG A 94 -0.67 1.35 12.31
C ARG A 94 0.68 0.73 12.67
N HIS A 95 0.97 0.58 13.95
CA HIS A 95 2.22 -0.03 14.42
C HIS A 95 2.34 -1.48 13.96
N SER A 96 1.26 -2.27 14.08
CA SER A 96 1.21 -3.67 13.67
C SER A 96 0.99 -3.86 12.17
N LYS A 97 0.73 -2.78 11.39
CA LYS A 97 0.37 -2.81 9.96
C LYS A 97 -0.88 -3.65 9.64
N VAL A 98 -1.69 -3.96 10.63
CA VAL A 98 -2.93 -4.74 10.49
C VAL A 98 -4.03 -3.94 9.78
N ASP A 99 -3.95 -2.60 9.78
CA ASP A 99 -4.83 -1.72 9.01
C ASP A 99 -4.83 -2.02 7.52
N CYS A 100 -3.73 -2.57 6.99
CA CYS A 100 -3.59 -2.93 5.58
C CYS A 100 -4.20 -4.29 5.22
N LEU A 101 -4.60 -5.14 6.18
CA LEU A 101 -5.16 -6.45 5.87
C LEU A 101 -6.47 -6.37 5.08
N THR A 102 -7.23 -5.31 5.20
CA THR A 102 -8.43 -5.08 4.41
C THR A 102 -8.14 -4.78 2.93
N GLU A 103 -6.89 -4.44 2.58
CA GLU A 103 -6.44 -4.30 1.19
C GLU A 103 -6.48 -5.63 0.42
N LEU A 104 -6.57 -6.78 1.13
CA LEU A 104 -6.84 -8.08 0.50
C LEU A 104 -8.11 -8.06 -0.36
N VAL A 105 -9.11 -7.23 0.00
CA VAL A 105 -10.30 -7.01 -0.83
C VAL A 105 -9.91 -6.38 -2.17
N ASN A 106 -9.02 -5.36 -2.15
CA ASN A 106 -8.54 -4.72 -3.39
C ASN A 106 -7.70 -5.68 -4.25
N VAL A 107 -6.94 -6.59 -3.61
CA VAL A 107 -6.20 -7.65 -4.34
C VAL A 107 -7.17 -8.63 -4.97
N LEU A 108 -8.18 -9.10 -4.23
CA LEU A 108 -9.18 -10.06 -4.70
C LEU A 108 -9.94 -9.53 -5.94
N ILE A 109 -10.37 -8.27 -5.91
CA ILE A 109 -11.06 -7.64 -7.06
C ILE A 109 -10.09 -7.19 -8.18
N GLY A 110 -8.76 -7.33 -7.97
CA GLY A 110 -7.73 -7.11 -8.98
C GLY A 110 -7.29 -5.66 -9.17
N GLN A 111 -7.61 -4.78 -8.25
CA GLN A 111 -7.12 -3.40 -8.21
C GLN A 111 -5.69 -3.31 -7.69
N MET A 112 -5.30 -4.24 -6.79
CA MET A 112 -3.98 -4.36 -6.20
C MET A 112 -3.37 -5.75 -6.40
N SER A 113 -2.14 -5.90 -5.97
CA SER A 113 -1.32 -7.11 -5.91
C SER A 113 -0.73 -7.23 -4.51
N PHE A 114 -0.19 -8.39 -4.11
CA PHE A 114 0.60 -8.48 -2.89
C PHE A 114 1.88 -7.66 -3.00
N VAL A 115 2.58 -7.76 -4.14
CA VAL A 115 3.85 -7.06 -4.36
C VAL A 115 3.75 -6.11 -5.54
N GLY A 116 4.13 -4.85 -5.30
CA GLY A 116 4.13 -3.78 -6.28
C GLY A 116 4.46 -2.43 -5.64
N PRO A 117 4.47 -1.34 -6.43
CA PRO A 117 4.62 0.00 -5.89
C PRO A 117 3.47 0.32 -4.93
N ARG A 118 3.76 1.06 -3.84
CA ARG A 118 2.71 1.52 -2.93
C ARG A 118 1.72 2.42 -3.68
N PRO A 119 0.41 2.27 -3.50
CA PRO A 119 -0.56 3.13 -4.19
C PRO A 119 -0.51 4.56 -3.65
N ASP A 120 -0.17 5.51 -4.53
CA ASP A 120 -0.06 6.92 -4.17
C ASP A 120 -1.39 7.65 -4.29
N VAL A 121 -1.50 8.77 -3.57
CA VAL A 121 -2.59 9.74 -3.77
C VAL A 121 -2.45 10.39 -5.15
N PRO A 122 -3.54 10.92 -5.74
CA PRO A 122 -3.45 11.74 -6.94
C PRO A 122 -2.46 12.90 -6.77
N GLY A 123 -1.70 13.21 -7.83
CA GLY A 123 -0.69 14.25 -7.86
C GLY A 123 0.76 13.72 -7.81
N TYR A 124 0.96 12.41 -7.75
CA TYR A 124 2.28 11.76 -7.80
C TYR A 124 2.40 10.82 -9.00
N ALA A 125 1.99 9.56 -8.86
CA ALA A 125 2.16 8.56 -9.91
C ALA A 125 1.41 8.90 -11.21
N ASP A 126 0.28 9.58 -11.11
CA ASP A 126 -0.50 10.07 -12.26
C ASP A 126 0.18 11.20 -13.04
N GLN A 127 1.15 11.89 -12.44
CA GLN A 127 1.94 12.94 -13.07
C GLN A 127 3.24 12.44 -13.72
N LEU A 128 3.58 11.16 -13.56
CA LEU A 128 4.78 10.57 -14.16
C LEU A 128 4.74 10.66 -15.69
N THR A 129 5.86 11.06 -16.29
CA THR A 129 6.06 11.23 -17.74
C THR A 129 7.27 10.44 -18.21
N GLY A 130 7.46 10.34 -19.53
CA GLY A 130 8.62 9.66 -20.10
C GLY A 130 8.74 8.21 -19.64
N ASP A 131 9.96 7.78 -19.33
CA ASP A 131 10.25 6.41 -18.92
C ASP A 131 9.68 6.06 -17.54
N ASP A 132 9.59 7.02 -16.63
CA ASP A 132 9.04 6.83 -15.28
C ASP A 132 7.57 6.39 -15.31
N ARG A 133 6.83 6.75 -16.38
CA ARG A 133 5.44 6.32 -16.56
C ARG A 133 5.29 4.80 -16.68
N ARG A 134 6.36 4.07 -17.00
CA ARG A 134 6.38 2.59 -17.00
C ARG A 134 5.98 2.00 -15.65
N LEU A 135 6.19 2.73 -14.57
CA LEU A 135 5.75 2.35 -13.22
C LEU A 135 4.26 1.98 -13.18
N LEU A 136 3.44 2.70 -13.94
CA LEU A 136 1.99 2.47 -14.01
C LEU A 136 1.59 1.16 -14.71
N GLN A 137 2.52 0.42 -15.32
CA GLN A 137 2.25 -0.92 -15.86
C GLN A 137 2.04 -1.95 -14.73
N LEU A 138 2.57 -1.66 -13.53
CA LEU A 138 2.39 -2.51 -12.35
C LEU A 138 1.05 -2.21 -11.67
N ARG A 139 0.46 -3.26 -11.05
CA ARG A 139 -0.57 -3.03 -10.04
C ARG A 139 0.10 -2.57 -8.75
N PRO A 140 -0.49 -1.59 -8.04
CA PRO A 140 0.00 -1.23 -6.72
C PRO A 140 -0.01 -2.45 -5.79
N GLY A 141 0.96 -2.49 -4.87
CA GLY A 141 1.15 -3.59 -3.94
C GLY A 141 0.80 -3.23 -2.50
N ILE A 142 0.44 -4.26 -1.70
CA ILE A 142 0.40 -4.16 -0.24
C ILE A 142 1.81 -3.95 0.28
N THR A 143 2.78 -4.65 -0.30
CA THR A 143 4.21 -4.50 -0.05
C THR A 143 4.97 -4.34 -1.36
N GLY A 144 6.26 -4.03 -1.25
CA GLY A 144 7.16 -3.90 -2.38
C GLY A 144 8.55 -3.43 -1.95
N PRO A 145 9.54 -3.41 -2.85
CA PRO A 145 10.91 -3.07 -2.48
C PRO A 145 11.02 -1.65 -1.90
N ALA A 146 10.34 -0.67 -2.48
CA ALA A 146 10.30 0.68 -1.95
C ALA A 146 9.57 0.75 -0.60
N SER A 147 8.47 0.01 -0.41
CA SER A 147 7.73 -0.06 0.85
C SER A 147 8.57 -0.66 1.98
N ILE A 148 9.41 -1.64 1.67
CA ILE A 148 10.33 -2.25 2.64
C ILE A 148 11.45 -1.27 3.01
N LYS A 149 12.06 -0.58 2.02
CA LYS A 149 13.11 0.42 2.26
C LYS A 149 12.60 1.57 3.13
N TYR A 150 11.41 2.06 2.85
CA TYR A 150 10.78 3.18 3.54
C TYR A 150 9.72 2.74 4.58
N ARG A 151 9.96 1.62 5.27
CA ARG A 151 9.04 1.09 6.27
C ARG A 151 8.74 2.09 7.40
N ASN A 152 9.75 2.86 7.81
CA ASN A 152 9.68 3.89 8.84
C ASN A 152 9.60 5.30 8.26
N GLU A 153 8.92 5.47 7.11
CA GLU A 153 8.82 6.74 6.41
C GLU A 153 8.23 7.86 7.28
N GLU A 154 7.20 7.56 8.07
CA GLU A 154 6.55 8.52 8.95
C GLU A 154 7.54 9.08 10.02
N GLU A 155 8.40 8.22 10.55
CA GLU A 155 9.45 8.60 11.51
C GLU A 155 10.57 9.39 10.80
N LEU A 156 10.97 8.97 9.60
CA LEU A 156 11.96 9.69 8.81
C LEU A 156 11.49 11.09 8.47
N LEU A 157 10.24 11.25 8.07
CA LEU A 157 9.62 12.53 7.73
C LEU A 157 9.45 13.43 8.97
N SER A 158 9.11 12.89 10.13
CA SER A 158 8.95 13.67 11.37
C SER A 158 10.25 14.36 11.82
N ARG A 159 11.40 13.84 11.42
CA ARG A 159 12.72 14.40 11.73
C ARG A 159 13.18 15.50 10.74
N GLN A 160 12.40 15.76 9.68
CA GLN A 160 12.78 16.74 8.66
C GLN A 160 12.18 18.10 8.97
N PRO A 161 12.92 19.21 8.73
CA PRO A 161 12.40 20.57 8.87
C PRO A 161 11.18 20.84 7.97
N ASN A 162 11.18 20.26 6.76
CA ASN A 162 10.07 20.31 5.81
C ASN A 162 9.75 18.91 5.29
N PRO A 163 8.87 18.15 5.98
CA PRO A 163 8.53 16.78 5.59
C PRO A 163 8.01 16.64 4.16
N LYS A 164 7.21 17.62 3.69
CA LYS A 164 6.65 17.58 2.34
C LYS A 164 7.74 17.75 1.29
N ALA A 165 8.59 18.76 1.40
CA ALA A 165 9.67 18.98 0.44
C ALA A 165 10.63 17.76 0.41
N TYR A 166 10.99 17.21 1.57
CA TYR A 166 11.85 16.04 1.64
C TYR A 166 11.20 14.80 0.99
N ASN A 167 9.89 14.62 1.18
CA ASN A 167 9.17 13.57 0.47
C ASN A 167 9.25 13.76 -1.05
N ASP A 168 8.97 14.97 -1.53
CA ASP A 168 8.83 15.26 -2.96
C ASP A 168 10.19 15.24 -3.69
N GLU A 169 11.26 15.69 -3.04
CA GLU A 169 12.59 15.87 -3.66
C GLU A 169 13.51 14.66 -3.44
N VAL A 170 13.33 13.89 -2.36
CA VAL A 170 14.25 12.81 -1.98
C VAL A 170 13.57 11.46 -2.02
N ILE A 171 12.48 11.29 -1.26
CA ILE A 171 11.85 9.98 -1.08
C ILE A 171 11.13 9.52 -2.35
N TRP A 172 10.33 10.41 -2.94
CA TRP A 172 9.52 10.07 -4.10
C TRP A 172 10.36 9.66 -5.33
N PRO A 173 11.39 10.43 -5.75
CA PRO A 173 12.24 10.02 -6.86
C PRO A 173 12.96 8.69 -6.62
N ASP A 174 13.42 8.44 -5.40
CA ASP A 174 14.07 7.16 -5.07
C ASP A 174 13.07 5.99 -5.08
N LYS A 175 11.83 6.19 -4.62
CA LYS A 175 10.76 5.19 -4.74
C LYS A 175 10.45 4.85 -6.20
N VAL A 176 10.39 5.84 -7.08
CA VAL A 176 10.18 5.64 -8.52
C VAL A 176 11.32 4.79 -9.07
N ARG A 177 12.58 5.16 -8.82
CA ARG A 177 13.76 4.42 -9.26
C ARG A 177 13.76 2.97 -8.80
N ILE A 178 13.49 2.72 -7.51
CA ILE A 178 13.46 1.37 -6.94
C ILE A 178 12.36 0.51 -7.57
N ASN A 179 11.20 1.10 -7.84
CA ASN A 179 10.07 0.37 -8.40
C ASN A 179 10.23 0.14 -9.92
N LEU A 180 10.96 1.00 -10.63
CA LEU A 180 11.35 0.74 -12.01
C LEU A 180 12.37 -0.40 -12.10
N ASP A 181 13.37 -0.41 -11.22
CA ASP A 181 14.32 -1.53 -11.10
C ASP A 181 13.59 -2.86 -10.81
N TYR A 182 12.60 -2.82 -9.91
CA TYR A 182 11.75 -3.97 -9.65
C TYR A 182 10.96 -4.40 -10.90
N LEU A 183 10.42 -3.47 -11.70
CA LEU A 183 9.71 -3.78 -12.94
C LEU A 183 10.65 -4.49 -13.93
N ASP A 184 11.86 -3.97 -14.09
CA ASP A 184 12.83 -4.47 -15.07
C ASP A 184 13.41 -5.84 -14.69
N HIS A 185 13.57 -6.10 -13.39
CA HIS A 185 14.12 -7.37 -12.87
C HIS A 185 13.04 -8.24 -12.19
N TRP A 186 11.76 -8.02 -12.49
CA TRP A 186 10.68 -8.74 -11.86
C TRP A 186 10.81 -10.26 -12.02
N SER A 187 10.60 -10.97 -10.92
CA SER A 187 10.44 -12.41 -10.91
C SER A 187 9.44 -12.85 -9.85
N PHE A 188 8.72 -13.94 -10.11
CA PHE A 188 7.75 -14.49 -9.16
C PHE A 188 8.40 -14.90 -7.83
N LEU A 189 9.60 -15.52 -7.89
CA LEU A 189 10.36 -15.87 -6.69
C LEU A 189 10.84 -14.63 -5.92
N GLY A 190 11.13 -13.52 -6.64
CA GLY A 190 11.41 -12.22 -6.04
C GLY A 190 10.24 -11.71 -5.24
N ASP A 191 9.01 -11.83 -5.75
CA ASP A 191 7.80 -11.45 -5.03
C ASP A 191 7.62 -12.26 -3.74
N ILE A 192 7.80 -13.58 -3.82
CA ILE A 192 7.73 -14.44 -2.63
C ILE A 192 8.75 -14.02 -1.58
N LYS A 193 10.00 -13.72 -1.98
CA LYS A 193 11.03 -13.22 -1.05
C LYS A 193 10.63 -11.89 -0.40
N LEU A 194 10.04 -10.96 -1.16
CA LEU A 194 9.57 -9.67 -0.64
C LEU A 194 8.42 -9.84 0.35
N ILE A 195 7.48 -10.76 0.09
CA ILE A 195 6.39 -11.10 1.02
C ILE A 195 6.98 -11.61 2.35
N PHE A 196 7.87 -12.61 2.28
CA PHE A 196 8.53 -13.14 3.49
C PHE A 196 9.32 -12.04 4.24
N LYS A 197 10.08 -11.21 3.51
CA LYS A 197 10.81 -10.09 4.11
C LYS A 197 9.89 -9.11 4.82
N THR A 198 8.68 -8.89 4.31
CA THR A 198 7.70 -8.00 4.94
C THR A 198 7.13 -8.57 6.24
N ILE A 199 6.92 -9.90 6.30
CA ILE A 199 6.33 -10.57 7.47
C ILE A 199 7.35 -10.72 8.61
N PHE A 200 8.61 -11.03 8.28
CA PHE A 200 9.63 -11.41 9.26
C PHE A 200 10.66 -10.30 9.56
N HIS A 201 10.44 -9.10 9.08
CA HIS A 201 11.32 -7.95 9.28
C HIS A 201 10.54 -6.79 9.90
#